data_7a15f43928bd0ac8f07d16a5c2a0770f
#
_entry.id   7a15f43928bd0ac8f07d16a5c2a0770f
#
_cell.length_a   1.000
_cell.length_b   1.000
_cell.length_c   1.000
_cell.angle_alpha   90.00
_cell.angle_beta   90.00
_cell.angle_gamma   90.00
#
_symmetry.space_group_name_H-M   'P 1'
#
loop_
_entity.id
_entity.type
_entity.pdbx_description
1 polymer ?
#
loop_
_entity_poly.entity_id
_entity_poly.type
_entity_poly.pdbx_seq_one_letter_code
_entity_poly.pdbx_strand_id
1 'polypeptide(L)'
;MDTTVYRNRLTRMGVLSLLALAVGLATSSSPQAQSVSVKQTTESVRRALERLPYYGVFDFLAFSVDRGTVTLHGYAYRGSLQTDAEAAVKRVSGVDEVANKIEVLPASTNDDRIRWATFYNIYTDDFLSRYAPGGPMAARYEARQFARFPGMQPFGTYPIHIIVKNGRTTLMGVVDNESDKTMAGFKARDVGLVFGVDNDLIVKK
;
A
#
# COMPACT_ATOMS: atom_id res chain seq x y z
N MET A 1 23.31 44.12 66.89
CA MET A 1 22.51 45.26 67.36
C MET A 1 21.13 45.05 66.89
N ASP A 2 20.39 44.40 67.67
CA ASP A 2 19.28 44.88 68.51
C ASP A 2 18.01 45.02 67.73
N THR A 3 17.14 44.06 67.92
CA THR A 3 15.94 44.08 68.81
C THR A 3 14.84 44.98 68.26
N THR A 4 13.60 44.64 68.16
CA THR A 4 12.69 44.14 69.15
C THR A 4 11.29 43.89 68.47
N VAL A 5 10.74 42.73 68.67
CA VAL A 5 9.40 42.38 69.13
C VAL A 5 8.39 43.54 69.21
N TYR A 6 7.21 43.40 68.64
CA TYR A 6 5.93 43.56 69.32
C TYR A 6 4.75 42.78 68.71
N ARG A 7 4.07 42.14 69.55
CA ARG A 7 2.91 41.29 69.55
C ARG A 7 1.63 42.13 69.75
N ASN A 8 0.52 41.87 68.99
CA ASN A 8 -0.85 41.76 69.55
C ASN A 8 -1.82 41.52 68.45
N ARG A 9 -2.48 40.39 68.44
CA ARG A 9 -3.79 39.98 69.00
C ARG A 9 -5.02 40.55 68.28
N LEU A 10 -5.82 39.56 67.73
CA LEU A 10 -7.27 39.44 67.74
C LEU A 10 -8.05 40.36 66.78
N THR A 11 -8.78 39.79 65.77
CA THR A 11 -10.17 39.37 65.99
C THR A 11 -10.73 38.74 64.66
N ARG A 12 -11.39 37.62 64.79
CA ARG A 12 -12.41 36.95 64.00
C ARG A 12 -13.06 37.79 62.90
N MET A 13 -13.15 37.17 61.64
CA MET A 13 -14.43 36.79 61.07
C MET A 13 -14.17 36.03 59.77
N GLY A 14 -14.89 34.92 59.63
CA GLY A 14 -14.71 33.94 58.55
C GLY A 14 -15.28 34.42 57.22
N VAL A 15 -14.60 34.00 56.17
CA VAL A 15 -15.18 33.85 54.82
C VAL A 15 -14.72 32.49 54.33
N LEU A 16 -15.65 31.57 54.19
CA LEU A 16 -15.50 30.33 53.46
C LEU A 16 -15.21 30.66 51.99
N SER A 17 -14.00 30.47 51.52
CA SER A 17 -13.69 30.41 50.11
C SER A 17 -13.61 28.95 49.71
N LEU A 18 -14.67 28.45 49.01
CA LEU A 18 -14.65 27.21 48.31
C LEU A 18 -13.59 27.28 47.20
N LEU A 19 -12.45 26.61 47.41
CA LEU A 19 -11.49 26.32 46.34
C LEU A 19 -12.04 25.16 45.55
N ALA A 20 -12.66 25.44 44.39
CA ALA A 20 -13.00 24.44 43.41
C ALA A 20 -11.72 23.93 42.75
N LEU A 21 -11.26 22.75 43.19
CA LEU A 21 -10.16 22.01 42.57
C LEU A 21 -10.66 21.47 41.25
N ALA A 22 -10.43 22.18 40.15
CA ALA A 22 -10.62 21.68 38.79
C ALA A 22 -9.56 20.62 38.52
N VAL A 23 -9.87 19.34 38.77
CA VAL A 23 -9.09 18.21 38.32
C VAL A 23 -9.26 18.14 36.79
N GLY A 24 -8.32 18.75 36.07
CA GLY A 24 -8.17 18.55 34.63
C GLY A 24 -7.78 17.10 34.38
N LEU A 25 -8.74 16.29 33.94
CA LEU A 25 -8.49 14.99 33.37
C LEU A 25 -7.73 15.19 32.06
N ALA A 26 -6.39 15.27 32.14
CA ALA A 26 -5.53 15.08 30.99
C ALA A 26 -5.66 13.62 30.58
N THR A 27 -6.49 13.35 29.58
CA THR A 27 -6.54 12.04 28.90
C THR A 27 -5.25 11.88 28.11
N SER A 28 -4.19 11.44 28.78
CA SER A 28 -2.98 10.95 28.12
C SER A 28 -3.36 9.65 27.42
N SER A 29 -3.62 9.72 26.11
CA SER A 29 -3.77 8.55 25.27
C SER A 29 -2.45 7.76 25.33
N SER A 30 -2.50 6.55 25.92
CA SER A 30 -1.33 5.72 26.08
C SER A 30 -0.76 5.34 24.69
N PRO A 31 0.56 5.27 24.53
CA PRO A 31 1.21 4.91 23.26
C PRO A 31 0.75 3.55 22.73
N GLN A 32 0.27 2.67 23.59
CA GLN A 32 -0.27 1.35 23.24
C GLN A 32 -1.65 1.43 22.55
N ALA A 33 -2.50 2.37 22.92
CA ALA A 33 -3.80 2.60 22.27
C ALA A 33 -3.61 3.19 20.87
N GLN A 34 -2.63 4.07 20.67
CA GLN A 34 -2.27 4.62 19.36
C GLN A 34 -1.71 3.54 18.42
N SER A 35 -0.84 2.65 18.90
CA SER A 35 -0.25 1.58 18.10
C SER A 35 -1.30 0.55 17.63
N VAL A 36 -2.26 0.23 18.47
CA VAL A 36 -3.39 -0.67 18.12
C VAL A 36 -4.27 -0.01 17.05
N SER A 37 -4.57 1.28 17.19
CA SER A 37 -5.37 2.03 16.22
C SER A 37 -4.70 2.10 14.85
N VAL A 38 -3.41 2.44 14.78
CA VAL A 38 -2.64 2.49 13.52
C VAL A 38 -2.60 1.12 12.84
N LYS A 39 -2.37 0.05 13.59
CA LYS A 39 -2.38 -1.32 13.05
C LYS A 39 -3.74 -1.70 12.46
N GLN A 40 -4.82 -1.34 13.14
CA GLN A 40 -6.18 -1.60 12.68
C GLN A 40 -6.51 -0.81 11.41
N THR A 41 -6.13 0.47 11.35
CA THR A 41 -6.30 1.32 10.16
C THR A 41 -5.50 0.76 8.98
N THR A 42 -4.22 0.40 9.20
CA THR A 42 -3.35 -0.21 8.18
C THR A 42 -3.98 -1.47 7.58
N GLU A 43 -4.50 -2.36 8.43
CA GLU A 43 -5.16 -3.58 7.99
C GLU A 43 -6.47 -3.32 7.23
N SER A 44 -7.21 -2.29 7.61
CA SER A 44 -8.44 -1.90 6.93
C SER A 44 -8.17 -1.26 5.58
N VAL A 45 -7.13 -0.44 5.47
CA VAL A 45 -6.65 0.12 4.19
C VAL A 45 -6.19 -1.00 3.25
N ARG A 46 -5.39 -1.95 3.75
CA ARG A 46 -4.95 -3.10 2.96
C ARG A 46 -6.14 -3.86 2.36
N ARG A 47 -7.12 -4.22 3.20
CA ARG A 47 -8.34 -4.90 2.75
C ARG A 47 -9.18 -4.09 1.77
N ALA A 48 -9.22 -2.76 1.92
CA ALA A 48 -9.93 -1.89 1.00
C ALA A 48 -9.29 -1.91 -0.40
N LEU A 49 -7.96 -1.88 -0.46
CA LEU A 49 -7.20 -1.96 -1.72
C LEU A 49 -7.29 -3.34 -2.38
N GLU A 50 -7.21 -4.43 -1.60
CA GLU A 50 -7.32 -5.81 -2.12
C GLU A 50 -8.71 -6.14 -2.71
N ARG A 51 -9.74 -5.40 -2.32
CA ARG A 51 -11.11 -5.58 -2.83
C ARG A 51 -11.44 -4.70 -4.03
N LEU A 52 -10.46 -3.94 -4.53
CA LEU A 52 -10.71 -3.09 -5.69
C LEU A 52 -11.06 -3.95 -6.91
N PRO A 53 -12.16 -3.62 -7.61
CA PRO A 53 -12.45 -4.24 -8.88
C PRO A 53 -11.36 -3.86 -9.90
N TYR A 54 -11.03 -4.79 -10.77
CA TYR A 54 -10.06 -4.57 -11.84
C TYR A 54 -8.60 -4.40 -11.41
N TYR A 55 -8.27 -4.64 -10.13
CA TYR A 55 -6.88 -4.81 -9.71
C TYR A 55 -6.32 -6.09 -10.31
N GLY A 56 -5.18 -6.00 -10.97
CA GLY A 56 -4.63 -7.13 -11.72
C GLY A 56 -3.11 -7.16 -11.75
N VAL A 57 -2.60 -8.02 -12.62
CA VAL A 57 -1.16 -8.31 -12.72
C VAL A 57 -0.32 -7.13 -13.23
N PHE A 58 -0.93 -6.20 -13.98
CA PHE A 58 -0.24 -5.02 -14.53
C PHE A 58 -0.39 -3.77 -13.67
N ASP A 59 -0.96 -3.92 -12.49
CA ASP A 59 -1.05 -2.90 -11.45
C ASP A 59 -0.13 -3.24 -10.29
N PHE A 60 0.26 -2.24 -9.50
CA PHE A 60 0.90 -2.44 -8.21
C PHE A 60 0.52 -1.30 -7.28
N LEU A 61 -0.08 -1.62 -6.14
CA LEU A 61 -0.47 -0.65 -5.13
C LEU A 61 0.28 -0.90 -3.82
N ALA A 62 0.81 0.17 -3.27
CA ALA A 62 1.44 0.21 -1.97
C ALA A 62 0.94 1.44 -1.20
N PHE A 63 1.06 1.43 0.11
CA PHE A 63 0.66 2.56 0.93
C PHE A 63 1.50 2.67 2.20
N SER A 64 1.50 3.88 2.76
CA SER A 64 1.99 4.17 4.11
C SER A 64 0.92 4.91 4.90
N VAL A 65 0.93 4.73 6.23
CA VAL A 65 0.01 5.40 7.15
C VAL A 65 0.84 6.19 8.15
N ASP A 66 0.60 7.51 8.23
CA ASP A 66 1.21 8.39 9.23
C ASP A 66 0.15 9.32 9.81
N ARG A 67 -0.13 9.21 11.10
CA ARG A 67 -1.02 10.10 11.86
C ARG A 67 -2.34 10.43 11.16
N GLY A 68 -3.04 9.41 10.67
CA GLY A 68 -4.31 9.56 9.96
C GLY A 68 -4.19 9.89 8.47
N THR A 69 -3.01 10.26 7.99
CA THR A 69 -2.75 10.46 6.56
C THR A 69 -2.31 9.15 5.92
N VAL A 70 -2.99 8.73 4.86
CA VAL A 70 -2.61 7.59 4.03
C VAL A 70 -2.01 8.09 2.74
N THR A 71 -0.76 7.72 2.46
CA THR A 71 -0.14 7.99 1.16
C THR A 71 -0.17 6.73 0.31
N LEU A 72 -0.86 6.81 -0.84
CA LEU A 72 -0.91 5.75 -1.84
C LEU A 72 0.23 5.91 -2.85
N HIS A 73 0.87 4.82 -3.19
CA HIS A 73 1.96 4.75 -4.16
C HIS A 73 1.75 3.56 -5.10
N GLY A 74 2.47 3.57 -6.20
CA GLY A 74 2.54 2.47 -7.14
C GLY A 74 2.07 2.85 -8.52
N TYR A 75 1.56 1.86 -9.25
CA TYR A 75 1.23 1.99 -10.66
C TYR A 75 -0.16 1.41 -10.95
N ALA A 76 -0.92 2.13 -11.74
CA ALA A 76 -2.23 1.71 -12.23
C ALA A 76 -2.19 1.58 -13.76
N TYR A 77 -2.56 0.42 -14.28
CA TYR A 77 -2.69 0.19 -15.71
C TYR A 77 -3.86 0.99 -16.31
N ARG A 78 -4.90 1.24 -15.48
CA ARG A 78 -6.06 2.08 -15.83
C ARG A 78 -6.22 3.24 -14.86
N GLY A 79 -6.57 4.41 -15.38
CA GLY A 79 -6.81 5.60 -14.56
C GLY A 79 -7.94 5.44 -13.54
N SER A 80 -8.96 4.62 -13.86
CA SER A 80 -10.06 4.32 -12.92
C SER A 80 -9.56 3.69 -11.61
N LEU A 81 -8.54 2.82 -11.68
CA LEU A 81 -7.99 2.19 -10.47
C LEU A 81 -7.36 3.21 -9.52
N GLN A 82 -6.69 4.25 -10.05
CA GLN A 82 -6.13 5.34 -9.23
C GLN A 82 -7.23 6.05 -8.43
N THR A 83 -8.34 6.41 -9.10
CA THR A 83 -9.48 7.09 -8.45
C THR A 83 -10.24 6.19 -7.51
N ASP A 84 -10.44 4.93 -7.87
CA ASP A 84 -11.14 3.95 -7.05
C ASP A 84 -10.36 3.62 -5.78
N ALA A 85 -9.03 3.52 -5.86
CA ALA A 85 -8.15 3.31 -4.72
C ALA A 85 -8.27 4.47 -3.70
N GLU A 86 -8.19 5.70 -4.17
CA GLU A 86 -8.38 6.88 -3.32
C GLU A 86 -9.75 6.90 -2.66
N ALA A 87 -10.80 6.68 -3.44
CA ALA A 87 -12.18 6.67 -2.94
C ALA A 87 -12.43 5.53 -1.94
N ALA A 88 -11.81 4.36 -2.14
CA ALA A 88 -11.91 3.24 -1.22
C ALA A 88 -11.22 3.54 0.12
N VAL A 89 -10.02 4.12 0.08
CA VAL A 89 -9.23 4.43 1.27
C VAL A 89 -9.84 5.59 2.07
N LYS A 90 -10.40 6.61 1.43
CA LYS A 90 -11.12 7.71 2.10
C LYS A 90 -12.30 7.25 2.96
N ARG A 91 -12.85 6.08 2.70
CA ARG A 91 -13.96 5.50 3.47
C ARG A 91 -13.52 4.67 4.68
N VAL A 92 -12.22 4.47 4.85
CA VAL A 92 -11.69 3.69 5.96
C VAL A 92 -11.71 4.52 7.25
N SER A 93 -12.26 3.95 8.31
CA SER A 93 -12.25 4.59 9.63
C SER A 93 -10.83 4.81 10.14
N GLY A 94 -10.53 6.00 10.63
CA GLY A 94 -9.21 6.40 11.11
C GLY A 94 -8.29 6.92 9.99
N VAL A 95 -8.84 7.17 8.78
CA VAL A 95 -8.17 7.90 7.71
C VAL A 95 -8.76 9.31 7.66
N ASP A 96 -7.92 10.31 7.90
CA ASP A 96 -8.28 11.72 7.88
C ASP A 96 -7.98 12.34 6.50
N GLU A 97 -6.89 11.90 5.87
CA GLU A 97 -6.42 12.43 4.59
C GLU A 97 -5.83 11.31 3.71
N VAL A 98 -6.00 11.43 2.40
CA VAL A 98 -5.37 10.54 1.41
C VAL A 98 -4.54 11.34 0.42
N ALA A 99 -3.24 11.11 0.41
CA ALA A 99 -2.31 11.62 -0.59
C ALA A 99 -2.12 10.55 -1.68
N ASN A 100 -2.77 10.74 -2.83
CA ASN A 100 -2.71 9.78 -3.93
C ASN A 100 -1.52 10.09 -4.86
N LYS A 101 -0.49 9.24 -4.80
CA LYS A 101 0.71 9.28 -5.64
C LYS A 101 0.81 8.06 -6.57
N ILE A 102 -0.31 7.39 -6.84
CA ILE A 102 -0.37 6.30 -7.82
C ILE A 102 -0.14 6.90 -9.21
N GLU A 103 0.81 6.35 -9.95
CA GLU A 103 1.07 6.74 -11.32
C GLU A 103 0.20 5.91 -12.28
N VAL A 104 -0.51 6.58 -13.19
CA VAL A 104 -1.22 5.90 -14.27
C VAL A 104 -0.24 5.64 -15.40
N LEU A 105 -0.12 4.37 -15.81
CA LEU A 105 0.76 3.97 -16.90
C LEU A 105 0.27 4.52 -18.24
N PRO A 106 1.18 5.00 -19.10
CA PRO A 106 0.80 5.52 -20.40
C PRO A 106 0.20 4.40 -21.28
N ALA A 107 -0.82 4.74 -22.07
CA ALA A 107 -1.34 3.85 -23.08
C ALA A 107 -0.29 3.65 -24.19
N SER A 108 0.16 2.42 -24.37
CA SER A 108 1.22 2.08 -25.33
C SER A 108 1.05 0.65 -25.82
N THR A 109 0.79 0.49 -27.11
CA THR A 109 0.67 -0.85 -27.74
C THR A 109 1.96 -1.65 -27.60
N ASN A 110 3.13 -0.98 -27.61
CA ASN A 110 4.40 -1.66 -27.42
C ASN A 110 4.56 -2.17 -25.99
N ASP A 111 4.24 -1.32 -24.99
CA ASP A 111 4.30 -1.72 -23.59
C ASP A 111 3.30 -2.85 -23.30
N ASP A 112 2.12 -2.84 -23.94
CA ASP A 112 1.13 -3.92 -23.81
C ASP A 112 1.67 -5.25 -24.34
N ARG A 113 2.36 -5.24 -25.49
CA ARG A 113 3.02 -6.44 -26.00
C ARG A 113 4.06 -6.99 -25.03
N ILE A 114 4.86 -6.11 -24.43
CA ILE A 114 5.86 -6.48 -23.44
C ILE A 114 5.19 -7.03 -22.17
N ARG A 115 4.12 -6.39 -21.66
CA ARG A 115 3.33 -6.87 -20.50
C ARG A 115 2.85 -8.30 -20.71
N TRP A 116 2.19 -8.54 -21.83
CA TRP A 116 1.63 -9.85 -22.12
C TRP A 116 2.69 -10.93 -22.41
N ALA A 117 3.78 -10.58 -23.08
CA ALA A 117 4.89 -11.51 -23.29
C ALA A 117 5.58 -11.86 -21.97
N THR A 118 5.81 -10.87 -21.10
CA THR A 118 6.35 -11.09 -19.77
C THR A 118 5.42 -11.94 -18.91
N PHE A 119 4.12 -11.66 -18.95
CA PHE A 119 3.10 -12.46 -18.26
C PHE A 119 3.15 -13.92 -18.72
N TYR A 120 3.17 -14.14 -20.02
CA TYR A 120 3.24 -15.49 -20.59
C TYR A 120 4.53 -16.20 -20.12
N ASN A 121 5.70 -15.57 -20.27
CA ASN A 121 6.98 -16.17 -19.91
C ASN A 121 7.09 -16.52 -18.43
N ILE A 122 6.53 -15.70 -17.53
CA ILE A 122 6.57 -15.94 -16.08
C ILE A 122 5.52 -16.97 -15.67
N TYR A 123 4.24 -16.75 -16.03
CA TYR A 123 3.13 -17.51 -15.45
C TYR A 123 2.84 -18.84 -16.17
N THR A 124 3.54 -19.14 -17.27
CA THR A 124 3.50 -20.45 -17.93
C THR A 124 4.80 -21.25 -17.80
N ASP A 125 5.79 -20.69 -17.10
CA ASP A 125 7.06 -21.37 -16.77
C ASP A 125 6.82 -22.52 -15.79
N ASP A 126 7.57 -23.62 -15.95
CA ASP A 126 7.37 -24.84 -15.15
C ASP A 126 7.57 -24.62 -13.64
N PHE A 127 8.45 -23.68 -13.25
CA PHE A 127 8.74 -23.36 -11.84
C PHE A 127 7.88 -22.21 -11.30
N LEU A 128 7.70 -21.16 -12.10
CA LEU A 128 7.01 -19.94 -11.67
C LEU A 128 5.48 -20.05 -11.81
N SER A 129 4.97 -21.02 -12.57
CA SER A 129 3.53 -21.20 -12.78
C SER A 129 2.73 -21.47 -11.50
N ARG A 130 3.40 -21.83 -10.39
CA ARG A 130 2.76 -21.95 -9.09
C ARG A 130 2.25 -20.60 -8.54
N TYR A 131 2.77 -19.49 -9.06
CA TYR A 131 2.30 -18.14 -8.76
C TYR A 131 1.08 -17.72 -9.62
N ALA A 132 0.70 -18.52 -10.62
CA ALA A 132 -0.46 -18.23 -11.46
C ALA A 132 -1.77 -18.62 -10.75
N PRO A 133 -2.71 -17.72 -10.49
CA PRO A 133 -4.05 -18.08 -10.05
C PRO A 133 -4.69 -19.02 -11.08
N GLY A 134 -5.11 -20.22 -10.67
CA GLY A 134 -5.63 -21.25 -11.58
C GLY A 134 -4.58 -22.02 -12.38
N GLY A 135 -3.29 -21.77 -12.16
CA GLY A 135 -2.17 -22.51 -12.75
C GLY A 135 -1.84 -22.15 -14.20
N PRO A 136 -0.86 -22.86 -14.82
CA PRO A 136 -0.29 -22.48 -16.13
C PRO A 136 -1.29 -22.56 -17.28
N MET A 137 -2.29 -23.42 -17.19
CA MET A 137 -3.31 -23.53 -18.24
C MET A 137 -4.24 -22.32 -18.25
N ALA A 138 -4.61 -21.81 -17.07
CA ALA A 138 -5.38 -20.57 -16.95
C ALA A 138 -4.60 -19.38 -17.49
N ALA A 139 -3.32 -19.25 -17.12
CA ALA A 139 -2.45 -18.19 -17.63
C ALA A 139 -2.30 -18.24 -19.18
N ARG A 140 -2.15 -19.43 -19.77
CA ARG A 140 -2.13 -19.59 -21.23
C ARG A 140 -3.45 -19.19 -21.89
N TYR A 141 -4.57 -19.54 -21.26
CA TYR A 141 -5.89 -19.15 -21.76
C TYR A 141 -6.05 -17.62 -21.72
N GLU A 142 -5.74 -16.99 -20.60
CA GLU A 142 -5.82 -15.53 -20.45
C GLU A 142 -4.95 -14.80 -21.46
N ALA A 143 -3.70 -15.23 -21.64
CA ALA A 143 -2.81 -14.64 -22.63
C ALA A 143 -3.37 -14.75 -24.06
N ARG A 144 -3.94 -15.90 -24.43
CA ARG A 144 -4.52 -16.09 -25.77
C ARG A 144 -5.78 -15.28 -26.00
N GLN A 145 -6.64 -15.15 -24.97
CA GLN A 145 -7.93 -14.47 -25.08
C GLN A 145 -7.79 -12.96 -25.03
N PHE A 146 -6.97 -12.45 -24.12
CA PHE A 146 -6.99 -11.04 -23.75
C PHE A 146 -5.82 -10.21 -24.26
N ALA A 147 -4.67 -10.82 -24.63
CA ALA A 147 -3.52 -10.08 -25.15
C ALA A 147 -3.78 -9.26 -26.42
N ARG A 148 -4.88 -9.55 -27.11
CA ARG A 148 -5.29 -8.86 -28.35
C ARG A 148 -6.16 -7.61 -28.08
N PHE A 149 -6.63 -7.45 -26.84
CA PHE A 149 -7.54 -6.37 -26.49
C PHE A 149 -6.81 -5.31 -25.66
N PRO A 150 -6.60 -4.09 -26.19
CA PRO A 150 -5.98 -3.01 -25.45
C PRO A 150 -6.74 -2.72 -24.13
N GLY A 151 -6.01 -2.50 -23.07
CA GLY A 151 -6.59 -2.20 -21.77
C GLY A 151 -7.13 -3.41 -21.00
N MET A 152 -7.05 -4.63 -21.53
CA MET A 152 -7.35 -5.84 -20.76
C MET A 152 -6.12 -6.31 -19.99
N GLN A 153 -6.36 -6.92 -18.84
CA GLN A 153 -5.34 -7.57 -18.02
C GLN A 153 -5.96 -8.75 -17.27
N PRO A 154 -5.16 -9.71 -16.82
CA PRO A 154 -5.60 -10.71 -15.87
C PRO A 154 -5.93 -10.07 -14.53
N PHE A 155 -7.13 -10.34 -14.02
CA PHE A 155 -7.58 -9.85 -12.72
C PHE A 155 -7.36 -10.89 -11.63
N GLY A 156 -7.16 -10.42 -10.41
CA GLY A 156 -7.01 -11.27 -9.24
C GLY A 156 -5.69 -11.04 -8.51
N THR A 157 -5.43 -11.90 -7.54
CA THR A 157 -4.23 -11.81 -6.71
C THR A 157 -3.06 -12.49 -7.41
N TYR A 158 -2.20 -11.69 -7.99
CA TYR A 158 -0.94 -12.12 -8.61
C TYR A 158 0.22 -11.74 -7.70
N PRO A 159 1.04 -12.71 -7.24
CA PRO A 159 2.20 -12.40 -6.39
C PRO A 159 3.33 -11.65 -7.11
N ILE A 160 3.42 -11.77 -8.43
CA ILE A 160 4.40 -11.08 -9.26
C ILE A 160 3.67 -10.10 -10.17
N HIS A 161 3.78 -8.82 -9.90
CA HIS A 161 3.23 -7.75 -10.72
C HIS A 161 4.22 -7.35 -11.80
N ILE A 162 3.70 -7.02 -12.98
CA ILE A 162 4.47 -6.72 -14.20
C ILE A 162 4.15 -5.28 -14.63
N ILE A 163 5.00 -4.36 -14.26
CA ILE A 163 4.85 -2.94 -14.60
C ILE A 163 5.75 -2.64 -15.81
N VAL A 164 5.15 -2.16 -16.89
CA VAL A 164 5.90 -1.76 -18.08
C VAL A 164 5.61 -0.32 -18.41
N LYS A 165 6.68 0.46 -18.55
CA LYS A 165 6.62 1.87 -18.89
C LYS A 165 7.76 2.21 -19.85
N ASN A 166 7.42 2.72 -21.03
CA ASN A 166 8.38 3.12 -22.05
C ASN A 166 9.39 2.01 -22.40
N GLY A 167 8.91 0.76 -22.53
CA GLY A 167 9.72 -0.39 -22.86
C GLY A 167 10.60 -0.94 -21.72
N ARG A 168 10.55 -0.38 -20.52
CA ARG A 168 11.20 -0.93 -19.33
C ARG A 168 10.21 -1.72 -18.50
N THR A 169 10.62 -2.89 -18.04
CA THR A 169 9.82 -3.76 -17.18
C THR A 169 10.32 -3.69 -15.75
N THR A 170 9.42 -3.44 -14.80
CA THR A 170 9.68 -3.58 -13.37
C THR A 170 8.84 -4.73 -12.83
N LEU A 171 9.48 -5.71 -12.19
CA LEU A 171 8.80 -6.79 -11.46
C LEU A 171 8.67 -6.38 -10.01
N MET A 172 7.44 -6.38 -9.48
CA MET A 172 7.15 -6.00 -8.10
C MET A 172 6.31 -7.10 -7.42
N GLY A 173 6.37 -7.18 -6.10
CA GLY A 173 5.60 -8.15 -5.33
C GLY A 173 6.45 -9.08 -4.49
N VAL A 174 5.95 -10.29 -4.18
CA VAL A 174 6.57 -11.20 -3.22
C VAL A 174 6.69 -12.60 -3.81
N VAL A 175 7.87 -13.20 -3.67
CA VAL A 175 8.18 -14.58 -4.07
C VAL A 175 8.71 -15.38 -2.89
N ASP A 176 8.71 -16.70 -3.00
CA ASP A 176 9.04 -17.58 -1.88
C ASP A 176 10.56 -17.68 -1.62
N ASN A 177 11.40 -17.52 -2.64
CA ASN A 177 12.86 -17.66 -2.53
C ASN A 177 13.62 -16.87 -3.59
N GLU A 178 14.95 -16.76 -3.41
CA GLU A 178 15.87 -16.04 -4.31
C GLU A 178 15.97 -16.67 -5.72
N SER A 179 15.78 -17.99 -5.83
CA SER A 179 15.80 -18.66 -7.13
C SER A 179 14.61 -18.21 -7.98
N ASP A 180 13.45 -18.08 -7.38
CA ASP A 180 12.24 -17.59 -8.07
C ASP A 180 12.37 -16.14 -8.50
N LYS A 181 12.91 -15.30 -7.60
CA LYS A 181 13.23 -13.91 -7.93
C LYS A 181 14.15 -13.83 -9.14
N THR A 182 15.23 -14.59 -9.11
CA THR A 182 16.22 -14.64 -10.19
C THR A 182 15.59 -15.14 -11.50
N MET A 183 14.83 -16.24 -11.44
CA MET A 183 14.16 -16.82 -12.59
C MET A 183 13.14 -15.86 -13.21
N ALA A 184 12.34 -15.17 -12.40
CA ALA A 184 11.39 -14.18 -12.89
C ALA A 184 12.11 -13.04 -13.64
N GLY A 185 13.24 -12.58 -13.13
CA GLY A 185 14.07 -11.59 -13.80
C GLY A 185 14.63 -12.09 -15.15
N PHE A 186 15.06 -13.35 -15.24
CA PHE A 186 15.48 -13.95 -16.52
C PHE A 186 14.33 -14.02 -17.51
N LYS A 187 13.17 -14.50 -17.10
CA LYS A 187 11.98 -14.62 -17.96
C LYS A 187 11.49 -13.28 -18.50
N ALA A 188 11.62 -12.22 -17.69
CA ALA A 188 11.29 -10.87 -18.14
C ALA A 188 12.32 -10.31 -19.14
N ARG A 189 13.62 -10.62 -18.98
CA ARG A 189 14.67 -10.19 -19.92
C ARG A 189 14.61 -10.91 -21.26
N ASP A 190 14.07 -12.14 -21.28
CA ASP A 190 13.92 -12.95 -22.49
C ASP A 190 12.76 -12.47 -23.40
N VAL A 191 12.09 -11.39 -23.04
CA VAL A 191 11.04 -10.76 -23.84
C VAL A 191 11.69 -9.81 -24.85
N GLY A 192 11.38 -10.00 -26.13
CA GLY A 192 11.79 -9.06 -27.18
C GLY A 192 11.24 -7.66 -26.96
N LEU A 193 11.93 -6.62 -27.40
CA LEU A 193 11.56 -5.21 -27.28
C LEU A 193 11.66 -4.61 -25.87
N VAL A 194 12.19 -5.33 -24.89
CA VAL A 194 12.46 -4.81 -23.55
C VAL A 194 13.78 -4.06 -23.53
N PHE A 195 13.77 -2.78 -23.11
CA PHE A 195 14.98 -1.96 -22.98
C PHE A 195 15.72 -2.21 -21.67
N GLY A 196 15.06 -2.78 -20.67
CA GLY A 196 15.65 -3.13 -19.39
C GLY A 196 14.64 -3.72 -18.42
N VAL A 197 15.15 -4.47 -17.43
CA VAL A 197 14.35 -5.11 -16.40
C VAL A 197 14.88 -4.74 -15.03
N ASP A 198 14.04 -4.13 -14.22
CA ASP A 198 14.26 -3.87 -12.81
C ASP A 198 13.50 -4.95 -12.01
N ASN A 199 14.21 -5.69 -11.15
CA ASN A 199 13.63 -6.81 -10.40
C ASN A 199 13.54 -6.46 -8.92
N ASP A 200 12.43 -5.82 -8.55
CA ASP A 200 12.13 -5.34 -7.20
C ASP A 200 11.28 -6.33 -6.39
N LEU A 201 11.27 -7.61 -6.79
CA LEU A 201 10.61 -8.66 -6.05
C LEU A 201 11.24 -8.82 -4.65
N ILE A 202 10.40 -8.98 -3.65
CA ILE A 202 10.77 -9.24 -2.26
C ILE A 202 10.68 -10.74 -2.01
N VAL A 203 11.70 -11.31 -1.38
CA VAL A 203 11.66 -12.71 -0.95
C VAL A 203 11.04 -12.79 0.45
N LYS A 204 10.12 -13.72 0.66
CA LYS A 204 9.55 -14.00 1.98
C LYS A 204 10.66 -14.37 2.98
N LYS A 205 10.58 -13.78 4.15
CA LYS A 205 11.43 -14.15 5.29
C LYS A 205 10.83 -15.31 6.05
#